data_2c7cf3c97bd40c822ee4a81d56c97f00
#
_entry.id   2c7cf3c97bd40c822ee4a81d56c97f00
#
_cell.length_a   1.000
_cell.length_b   1.000
_cell.length_c   1.000
_cell.angle_alpha   90.00
_cell.angle_beta   90.00
_cell.angle_gamma   90.00
#
_symmetry.space_group_name_H-M   'P 1'
#
loop_
_entity.id
_entity.type
_entity.pdbx_description
1 polymer ?
#
loop_
_entity_poly.entity_id
_entity_poly.type
_entity_poly.pdbx_seq_one_letter_code
_entity_poly.pdbx_strand_id
1 'polypeptide(L)'
;QTVSERVATEGVSEESLRPAYFDRKMLRLRGTYVHGLEVSFAYSLHLAILRVLFSHHLQGATSYTELGSGTGINLLLLSKLFPGAAFLGTDWSKNSLQLMDAIGAARDVNLEGRGLDLRTMEGGETIQVPPDGVILTIHALEQIGVRYESVLSFLLAQPARVVFHLEPLV
;
A
#
# COMPACT_ATOMS: atom_id res chain seq x y z
N GLN A 1 -7.58 -19.40 -4.45
CA GLN A 1 -8.17 -18.71 -3.30
C GLN A 1 -7.88 -17.22 -3.40
N THR A 2 -8.89 -16.36 -3.27
CA THR A 2 -8.71 -14.91 -3.27
C THR A 2 -8.11 -14.42 -1.95
N VAL A 3 -7.58 -13.18 -1.92
CA VAL A 3 -7.07 -12.58 -0.67
C VAL A 3 -8.19 -12.49 0.38
N SER A 4 -9.38 -12.06 -0.02
CA SER A 4 -10.52 -11.96 0.89
C SER A 4 -10.93 -13.31 1.50
N GLU A 5 -10.91 -14.39 0.72
CA GLU A 5 -11.15 -15.74 1.23
C GLU A 5 -10.07 -16.19 2.23
N ARG A 6 -8.79 -15.91 1.94
CA ARG A 6 -7.71 -16.22 2.89
C ARG A 6 -7.86 -15.45 4.20
N VAL A 7 -8.14 -14.15 4.13
CA VAL A 7 -8.37 -13.34 5.33
C VAL A 7 -9.56 -13.85 6.14
N ALA A 8 -10.65 -14.27 5.49
CA ALA A 8 -11.82 -14.81 6.17
C ALA A 8 -11.54 -16.15 6.88
N THR A 9 -10.65 -17.00 6.34
CA THR A 9 -10.36 -18.33 6.88
C THR A 9 -9.17 -18.36 7.83
N GLU A 10 -8.15 -17.55 7.58
CA GLU A 10 -6.86 -17.58 8.28
C GLU A 10 -6.62 -16.35 9.18
N GLY A 11 -7.53 -15.37 9.11
CA GLY A 11 -7.36 -14.08 9.77
C GLY A 11 -6.40 -13.14 9.04
N VAL A 12 -6.21 -11.94 9.61
CA VAL A 12 -5.33 -10.90 9.05
C VAL A 12 -3.87 -11.19 9.38
N SER A 13 -3.07 -11.42 8.36
CA SER A 13 -1.62 -11.64 8.45
C SER A 13 -0.90 -11.13 7.19
N GLU A 14 0.43 -11.02 7.24
CA GLU A 14 1.21 -10.71 6.04
C GLU A 14 0.99 -11.77 4.95
N GLU A 15 0.86 -13.04 5.34
CA GLU A 15 0.65 -14.13 4.40
C GLU A 15 -0.76 -14.12 3.78
N SER A 16 -1.81 -13.94 4.59
CA SER A 16 -3.19 -13.90 4.07
C SER A 16 -3.45 -12.68 3.16
N LEU A 17 -2.75 -11.57 3.38
CA LEU A 17 -2.82 -10.36 2.56
C LEU A 17 -1.86 -10.38 1.36
N ARG A 18 -1.06 -11.41 1.18
CA ARG A 18 -0.08 -11.50 0.10
C ARG A 18 -0.76 -11.43 -1.27
N PRO A 19 -0.40 -10.46 -2.14
CA PRO A 19 -0.93 -10.38 -3.49
C PRO A 19 -0.48 -11.58 -4.33
N ALA A 20 -1.38 -12.08 -5.19
CA ALA A 20 -1.13 -13.27 -6.00
C ALA A 20 0.04 -13.12 -7.01
N TYR A 21 0.39 -11.90 -7.39
CA TYR A 21 1.53 -11.70 -8.29
C TYR A 21 2.88 -12.06 -7.68
N PHE A 22 2.97 -12.17 -6.34
CA PHE A 22 4.17 -12.69 -5.66
C PHE A 22 4.30 -14.22 -5.69
N ASP A 23 3.30 -14.95 -6.17
CA ASP A 23 3.36 -16.42 -6.30
C ASP A 23 4.29 -16.86 -7.47
N ARG A 24 4.86 -15.92 -8.18
CA ARG A 24 5.80 -16.18 -9.28
C ARG A 24 7.17 -16.58 -8.72
N LYS A 25 7.72 -17.69 -9.22
CA LYS A 25 9.06 -18.17 -8.83
C LYS A 25 10.18 -17.39 -9.50
N MET A 26 9.90 -16.68 -10.59
CA MET A 26 10.92 -15.95 -11.36
C MET A 26 10.89 -14.46 -10.99
N LEU A 27 12.07 -13.94 -10.68
CA LEU A 27 12.31 -12.55 -10.32
C LEU A 27 13.30 -11.92 -11.29
N ARG A 28 13.20 -10.61 -11.48
CA ARG A 28 14.25 -9.83 -12.13
C ARG A 28 15.05 -9.07 -11.06
N LEU A 29 16.29 -9.49 -10.82
CA LEU A 29 17.19 -8.87 -9.85
C LEU A 29 18.39 -8.30 -10.59
N ARG A 30 18.62 -6.99 -10.47
CA ARG A 30 19.71 -6.26 -11.14
C ARG A 30 19.79 -6.55 -12.66
N GLY A 31 18.64 -6.59 -13.31
CA GLY A 31 18.55 -6.84 -14.75
C GLY A 31 18.60 -8.32 -15.17
N THR A 32 18.87 -9.24 -14.26
CA THR A 32 18.97 -10.70 -14.53
C THR A 32 17.74 -11.42 -13.98
N TYR A 33 17.22 -12.39 -14.72
CA TYR A 33 16.17 -13.27 -14.23
C TYR A 33 16.75 -14.36 -13.34
N VAL A 34 16.22 -14.50 -12.14
CA VAL A 34 16.63 -15.49 -11.14
C VAL A 34 15.41 -16.24 -10.62
N HIS A 35 15.62 -17.48 -10.20
CA HIS A 35 14.60 -18.25 -9.50
C HIS A 35 14.83 -18.15 -8.00
N GLY A 36 13.77 -17.81 -7.25
CA GLY A 36 13.79 -17.94 -5.80
C GLY A 36 13.83 -19.42 -5.40
N LEU A 37 14.57 -19.73 -4.34
CA LEU A 37 14.58 -21.09 -3.78
C LEU A 37 13.21 -21.49 -3.22
N GLU A 38 12.46 -20.49 -2.74
CA GLU A 38 11.11 -20.66 -2.21
C GLU A 38 10.12 -19.76 -2.95
N VAL A 39 8.84 -20.14 -2.98
CA VAL A 39 7.78 -19.37 -3.63
C VAL A 39 7.61 -18.00 -2.97
N SER A 40 7.80 -17.92 -1.65
CA SER A 40 7.67 -16.69 -0.88
C SER A 40 8.88 -15.76 -0.93
N PHE A 41 10.00 -16.16 -1.56
CA PHE A 41 11.25 -15.38 -1.54
C PHE A 41 11.06 -13.94 -2.03
N ALA A 42 10.36 -13.76 -3.17
CA ALA A 42 10.10 -12.44 -3.74
C ALA A 42 9.36 -11.53 -2.77
N TYR A 43 8.33 -12.09 -2.16
CA TYR A 43 7.49 -11.39 -1.21
C TYR A 43 8.24 -11.02 0.07
N SER A 44 8.98 -11.98 0.64
CA SER A 44 9.79 -11.74 1.83
C SER A 44 10.86 -10.67 1.60
N LEU A 45 11.52 -10.71 0.43
CA LEU A 45 12.49 -9.68 0.04
C LEU A 45 11.82 -8.31 -0.12
N HIS A 46 10.67 -8.24 -0.78
CA HIS A 46 9.90 -7.01 -0.93
C HIS A 46 9.54 -6.41 0.43
N LEU A 47 8.97 -7.19 1.34
CA LEU A 47 8.63 -6.72 2.69
C LEU A 47 9.87 -6.28 3.48
N ALA A 48 11.01 -6.96 3.34
CA ALA A 48 12.25 -6.57 3.99
C ALA A 48 12.76 -5.20 3.48
N ILE A 49 12.70 -4.98 2.16
CA ILE A 49 13.04 -3.69 1.55
C ILE A 49 12.10 -2.59 2.05
N LEU A 50 10.79 -2.83 2.05
CA LEU A 50 9.82 -1.86 2.56
C LEU A 50 10.05 -1.51 4.03
N ARG A 51 10.34 -2.50 4.89
CA ARG A 51 10.67 -2.25 6.30
C ARG A 51 11.85 -1.30 6.46
N VAL A 52 12.91 -1.52 5.70
CA VAL A 52 14.10 -0.65 5.73
C VAL A 52 13.75 0.76 5.25
N LEU A 53 13.09 0.87 4.10
CA LEU A 53 12.73 2.17 3.51
C LEU A 53 11.76 2.96 4.42
N PHE A 54 10.71 2.32 4.92
CA PHE A 54 9.75 2.97 5.81
C PHE A 54 10.40 3.41 7.12
N SER A 55 11.18 2.51 7.74
CA SER A 55 11.87 2.84 9.00
C SER A 55 12.90 3.97 8.84
N HIS A 56 13.46 4.16 7.64
CA HIS A 56 14.43 5.22 7.40
C HIS A 56 13.79 6.55 7.01
N HIS A 57 12.78 6.51 6.12
CA HIS A 57 12.27 7.72 5.47
C HIS A 57 10.98 8.27 6.06
N LEU A 58 10.19 7.44 6.77
CA LEU A 58 8.83 7.79 7.16
C LEU A 58 8.64 8.01 8.67
N GLN A 59 9.72 8.09 9.44
CA GLN A 59 9.65 8.32 10.88
C GLN A 59 9.04 9.67 11.23
N GLY A 60 8.34 9.72 12.37
CA GLY A 60 7.82 10.95 12.96
C GLY A 60 6.60 11.54 12.26
N ALA A 61 5.97 10.80 11.35
CA ALA A 61 4.67 11.15 10.84
C ALA A 61 3.57 10.63 11.77
N THR A 62 2.46 11.37 11.85
CA THR A 62 1.28 10.97 12.66
C THR A 62 0.21 10.29 11.81
N SER A 63 0.29 10.40 10.48
CA SER A 63 -0.64 9.75 9.56
C SER A 63 0.03 9.28 8.28
N TYR A 64 -0.51 8.19 7.72
CA TYR A 64 -0.06 7.56 6.49
C TYR A 64 -1.25 7.30 5.58
N THR A 65 -1.23 7.89 4.39
CA THR A 65 -2.26 7.72 3.36
C THR A 65 -1.68 6.96 2.17
N GLU A 66 -2.18 5.79 1.87
CA GLU A 66 -1.76 5.02 0.69
C GLU A 66 -2.80 5.16 -0.43
N LEU A 67 -2.35 5.59 -1.60
CA LEU A 67 -3.17 5.68 -2.79
C LEU A 67 -3.02 4.38 -3.60
N GLY A 68 -4.13 3.67 -3.83
CA GLY A 68 -4.14 2.36 -4.47
C GLY A 68 -3.65 1.24 -3.54
N SER A 69 -4.23 1.16 -2.34
CA SER A 69 -3.77 0.26 -1.25
C SER A 69 -3.93 -1.23 -1.55
N GLY A 70 -4.73 -1.62 -2.54
CA GLY A 70 -4.93 -3.02 -2.91
C GLY A 70 -5.34 -3.91 -1.73
N THR A 71 -4.45 -4.82 -1.33
CA THR A 71 -4.71 -5.74 -0.21
C THR A 71 -4.50 -5.14 1.18
N GLY A 72 -3.96 -3.93 1.29
CA GLY A 72 -3.64 -3.27 2.56
C GLY A 72 -2.37 -3.76 3.25
N ILE A 73 -1.59 -4.59 2.60
CA ILE A 73 -0.37 -5.18 3.20
C ILE A 73 0.64 -4.12 3.65
N ASN A 74 0.79 -3.03 2.89
CA ASN A 74 1.71 -1.96 3.22
C ASN A 74 1.25 -1.19 4.46
N LEU A 75 -0.06 -0.96 4.60
CA LEU A 75 -0.66 -0.33 5.78
C LEU A 75 -0.56 -1.23 7.02
N LEU A 76 -0.74 -2.55 6.86
CA LEU A 76 -0.45 -3.49 7.93
C LEU A 76 1.02 -3.41 8.37
N LEU A 77 1.96 -3.30 7.43
CA LEU A 77 3.38 -3.15 7.74
C LEU A 77 3.67 -1.83 8.46
N LEU A 78 3.12 -0.73 7.96
CA LEU A 78 3.26 0.60 8.57
C LEU A 78 2.69 0.64 9.99
N SER A 79 1.54 0.01 10.24
CA SER A 79 0.94 -0.04 11.58
C SER A 79 1.80 -0.78 12.61
N LYS A 80 2.59 -1.75 12.17
CA LYS A 80 3.57 -2.43 13.03
C LYS A 80 4.82 -1.58 13.31
N LEU A 81 5.24 -0.77 12.33
CA LEU A 81 6.42 0.08 12.44
C LEU A 81 6.14 1.38 13.22
N PHE A 82 4.93 1.91 13.08
CA PHE A 82 4.52 3.20 13.64
C PHE A 82 3.21 3.07 14.44
N PRO A 83 3.23 2.35 15.57
CA PRO A 83 2.04 2.16 16.38
C PRO A 83 1.53 3.51 16.89
N GLY A 84 0.19 3.69 16.89
CA GLY A 84 -0.47 4.93 17.31
C GLY A 84 -0.65 5.98 16.22
N ALA A 85 -0.11 5.79 15.02
CA ALA A 85 -0.41 6.64 13.88
C ALA A 85 -1.81 6.34 13.30
N ALA A 86 -2.34 7.27 12.52
CA ALA A 86 -3.55 7.07 11.72
C ALA A 86 -3.20 6.56 10.32
N PHE A 87 -4.01 5.65 9.78
CA PHE A 87 -3.79 5.05 8.48
C PHE A 87 -5.03 5.20 7.61
N LEU A 88 -4.85 5.63 6.37
CA LEU A 88 -5.89 5.72 5.36
C LEU A 88 -5.46 4.92 4.14
N GLY A 89 -6.20 3.88 3.83
CA GLY A 89 -6.05 3.14 2.59
C GLY A 89 -7.08 3.61 1.56
N THR A 90 -6.65 3.90 0.34
CA THR A 90 -7.59 4.26 -0.71
C THR A 90 -7.50 3.30 -1.89
N ASP A 91 -8.65 2.96 -2.45
CA ASP A 91 -8.73 2.08 -3.61
C ASP A 91 -10.10 2.26 -4.30
N TRP A 92 -10.18 1.97 -5.59
CA TRP A 92 -11.46 1.96 -6.32
C TRP A 92 -12.29 0.68 -6.06
N SER A 93 -11.65 -0.38 -5.57
CA SER A 93 -12.26 -1.69 -5.33
C SER A 93 -12.90 -1.77 -3.96
N LYS A 94 -14.19 -2.10 -3.90
CA LYS A 94 -14.90 -2.35 -2.63
C LYS A 94 -14.26 -3.46 -1.80
N ASN A 95 -13.70 -4.49 -2.45
CA ASN A 95 -13.02 -5.57 -1.73
C ASN A 95 -11.77 -5.07 -1.02
N SER A 96 -11.01 -4.16 -1.64
CA SER A 96 -9.86 -3.53 -1.00
C SER A 96 -10.29 -2.75 0.25
N LEU A 97 -11.38 -1.98 0.17
CA LEU A 97 -11.90 -1.22 1.32
C LEU A 97 -12.28 -2.15 2.48
N GLN A 98 -12.97 -3.25 2.19
CA GLN A 98 -13.32 -4.26 3.21
C GLN A 98 -12.09 -4.90 3.86
N LEU A 99 -10.98 -5.06 3.11
CA LEU A 99 -9.72 -5.54 3.67
C LEU A 99 -9.10 -4.52 4.63
N MET A 100 -9.19 -3.20 4.33
CA MET A 100 -8.73 -2.15 5.27
C MET A 100 -9.50 -2.23 6.58
N ASP A 101 -10.85 -2.31 6.52
CA ASP A 101 -11.69 -2.44 7.69
C ASP A 101 -11.35 -3.69 8.51
N ALA A 102 -11.11 -4.83 7.83
CA ALA A 102 -10.70 -6.07 8.49
C ALA A 102 -9.33 -5.95 9.18
N ILE A 103 -8.37 -5.25 8.56
CA ILE A 103 -7.06 -4.98 9.17
C ILE A 103 -7.22 -4.10 10.40
N GLY A 104 -7.98 -3.00 10.29
CA GLY A 104 -8.24 -2.08 11.39
C GLY A 104 -8.81 -2.80 12.60
N ALA A 105 -9.87 -3.59 12.39
CA ALA A 105 -10.54 -4.35 13.43
C ALA A 105 -9.64 -5.45 14.05
N ALA A 106 -8.92 -6.22 13.22
CA ALA A 106 -8.12 -7.34 13.69
C ALA A 106 -6.84 -6.91 14.44
N ARG A 107 -6.37 -5.68 14.21
CA ARG A 107 -5.12 -5.16 14.79
C ARG A 107 -5.35 -4.07 15.81
N ASP A 108 -6.58 -3.65 16.03
CA ASP A 108 -6.93 -2.53 16.91
C ASP A 108 -6.11 -1.27 16.55
N VAL A 109 -6.08 -0.95 15.25
CA VAL A 109 -5.36 0.22 14.74
C VAL A 109 -6.33 1.18 14.07
N ASN A 110 -6.02 2.48 14.13
CA ASN A 110 -6.79 3.53 13.47
C ASN A 110 -6.53 3.48 11.96
N LEU A 111 -7.20 2.56 11.26
CA LEU A 111 -7.11 2.36 9.83
C LEU A 111 -8.49 2.44 9.20
N GLU A 112 -8.63 3.29 8.20
CA GLU A 112 -9.86 3.54 7.44
C GLU A 112 -9.63 3.24 5.95
N GLY A 113 -10.63 2.66 5.28
CA GLY A 113 -10.68 2.51 3.82
C GLY A 113 -11.58 3.55 3.17
N ARG A 114 -11.11 4.25 2.13
CA ARG A 114 -11.91 5.19 1.33
C ARG A 114 -11.83 4.91 -0.16
N GLY A 115 -12.97 5.09 -0.85
CA GLY A 115 -13.04 4.96 -2.30
C GLY A 115 -12.26 6.07 -3.00
N LEU A 116 -11.37 5.69 -3.92
CA LEU A 116 -10.64 6.59 -4.79
C LEU A 116 -10.30 5.90 -6.11
N ASP A 117 -10.76 6.43 -7.22
CA ASP A 117 -10.26 6.03 -8.54
C ASP A 117 -9.13 6.97 -8.99
N LEU A 118 -7.89 6.47 -8.99
CA LEU A 118 -6.71 7.27 -9.37
C LEU A 118 -6.74 7.76 -10.83
N ARG A 119 -7.54 7.16 -11.71
CA ARG A 119 -7.63 7.58 -13.12
C ARG A 119 -8.53 8.80 -13.31
N THR A 120 -9.53 8.95 -12.47
CA THR A 120 -10.52 10.04 -12.52
C THR A 120 -10.39 11.00 -11.36
N MET A 121 -9.74 10.58 -10.28
CA MET A 121 -9.69 11.23 -8.96
C MET A 121 -11.08 11.36 -8.31
N GLU A 122 -12.07 10.58 -8.74
CA GLU A 122 -13.34 10.45 -8.05
C GLU A 122 -13.13 9.96 -6.61
N GLY A 123 -13.64 10.69 -5.63
CA GLY A 123 -13.41 10.46 -4.19
C GLY A 123 -12.23 11.25 -3.61
N GLY A 124 -11.39 11.87 -4.43
CA GLY A 124 -10.20 12.61 -3.99
C GLY A 124 -10.53 13.84 -3.11
N GLU A 125 -11.69 14.44 -3.30
CA GLU A 125 -12.18 15.58 -2.51
C GLU A 125 -12.40 15.24 -1.03
N THR A 126 -12.56 13.97 -0.70
CA THR A 126 -12.74 13.48 0.68
C THR A 126 -11.42 13.21 1.39
N ILE A 127 -10.31 13.24 0.68
CA ILE A 127 -8.99 12.88 1.21
C ILE A 127 -8.23 14.16 1.56
N GLN A 128 -7.91 14.28 2.85
CA GLN A 128 -7.10 15.37 3.38
C GLN A 128 -5.93 14.80 4.15
N VAL A 129 -4.72 15.19 3.78
CA VAL A 129 -3.49 14.75 4.45
C VAL A 129 -2.96 15.92 5.29
N PRO A 130 -2.72 15.74 6.59
CA PRO A 130 -2.18 16.79 7.42
C PRO A 130 -0.72 17.14 7.07
N PRO A 131 -0.19 18.31 7.50
CA PRO A 131 1.16 18.77 7.16
C PRO A 131 2.30 17.84 7.64
N ASP A 132 2.06 17.03 8.65
CA ASP A 132 2.98 16.02 9.17
C ASP A 132 2.70 14.61 8.62
N GLY A 133 1.71 14.50 7.73
CA GLY A 133 1.31 13.24 7.11
C GLY A 133 2.21 12.81 5.95
N VAL A 134 2.10 11.54 5.62
CA VAL A 134 2.80 10.89 4.50
C VAL A 134 1.77 10.39 3.48
N ILE A 135 2.07 10.59 2.20
CA ILE A 135 1.34 9.95 1.10
C ILE A 135 2.25 8.88 0.50
N LEU A 136 1.70 7.69 0.24
CA LEU A 136 2.41 6.59 -0.41
C LEU A 136 1.69 6.16 -1.69
N THR A 137 2.48 5.76 -2.70
CA THR A 137 2.02 4.93 -3.82
C THR A 137 3.02 3.80 -4.02
N ILE A 138 2.52 2.57 -4.07
CA ILE A 138 3.35 1.38 -4.23
C ILE A 138 2.69 0.49 -5.28
N HIS A 139 3.30 0.39 -6.47
CA HIS A 139 2.74 -0.34 -7.62
C HIS A 139 1.32 0.12 -8.03
N ALA A 140 1.01 1.39 -7.82
CA ALA A 140 -0.31 1.96 -8.11
C ALA A 140 -0.30 2.87 -9.35
N LEU A 141 0.70 3.75 -9.47
CA LEU A 141 0.76 4.73 -10.57
C LEU A 141 1.02 4.07 -11.92
N GLU A 142 1.74 2.96 -11.98
CA GLU A 142 1.94 2.20 -13.20
C GLU A 142 0.62 1.77 -13.87
N GLN A 143 -0.45 1.59 -13.06
CA GLN A 143 -1.75 1.12 -13.53
C GLN A 143 -2.61 2.21 -14.16
N ILE A 144 -2.29 3.48 -13.95
CA ILE A 144 -3.03 4.60 -14.55
C ILE A 144 -2.42 5.07 -15.88
N GLY A 145 -1.21 4.61 -16.22
CA GLY A 145 -0.53 4.92 -17.47
C GLY A 145 -0.34 6.43 -17.68
N VAL A 146 -0.81 6.94 -18.82
CA VAL A 146 -0.67 8.36 -19.19
C VAL A 146 -1.65 9.31 -18.48
N ARG A 147 -2.53 8.79 -17.63
CA ARG A 147 -3.56 9.60 -16.95
C ARG A 147 -3.11 10.09 -15.58
N TYR A 148 -1.93 10.64 -15.50
CA TYR A 148 -1.28 11.01 -14.23
C TYR A 148 -1.52 12.46 -13.79
N GLU A 149 -1.99 13.34 -14.69
CA GLU A 149 -2.05 14.79 -14.40
C GLU A 149 -2.97 15.11 -13.21
N SER A 150 -4.11 14.42 -13.11
CA SER A 150 -5.06 14.63 -12.01
C SER A 150 -4.47 14.18 -10.67
N VAL A 151 -3.77 13.04 -10.65
CA VAL A 151 -3.07 12.55 -9.45
C VAL A 151 -1.94 13.50 -9.07
N LEU A 152 -1.16 13.97 -10.04
CA LEU A 152 -0.08 14.93 -9.79
C LEU A 152 -0.64 16.24 -9.21
N SER A 153 -1.71 16.76 -9.78
CA SER A 153 -2.38 17.96 -9.26
C SER A 153 -2.88 17.77 -7.83
N PHE A 154 -3.47 16.61 -7.54
CA PHE A 154 -3.89 16.25 -6.18
C PHE A 154 -2.70 16.22 -5.22
N LEU A 155 -1.61 15.52 -5.57
CA LEU A 155 -0.43 15.41 -4.74
C LEU A 155 0.21 16.77 -4.44
N LEU A 156 0.31 17.64 -5.45
CA LEU A 156 0.85 19.00 -5.30
C LEU A 156 -0.02 19.93 -4.44
N ALA A 157 -1.31 19.65 -4.34
CA ALA A 157 -2.24 20.39 -3.50
C ALA A 157 -2.24 19.95 -2.02
N GLN A 158 -1.67 18.77 -1.71
CA GLN A 158 -1.62 18.27 -0.33
C GLN A 158 -0.46 18.90 0.44
N PRO A 159 -0.68 19.30 1.71
CA PRO A 159 0.38 19.83 2.56
C PRO A 159 1.27 18.71 3.17
N ALA A 160 1.23 17.51 2.62
CA ALA A 160 1.93 16.35 3.15
C ALA A 160 3.42 16.61 3.33
N ARG A 161 3.99 16.14 4.42
CA ARG A 161 5.42 16.25 4.73
C ARG A 161 6.29 15.47 3.74
N VAL A 162 5.81 14.29 3.33
CA VAL A 162 6.52 13.37 2.43
C VAL A 162 5.54 12.74 1.46
N VAL A 163 5.91 12.68 0.20
CA VAL A 163 5.28 11.82 -0.80
C VAL A 163 6.30 10.74 -1.17
N PHE A 164 5.94 9.49 -0.92
CA PHE A 164 6.79 8.32 -1.13
C PHE A 164 6.26 7.48 -2.28
N HIS A 165 7.06 7.32 -3.31
CA HIS A 165 6.73 6.48 -4.46
C HIS A 165 7.65 5.28 -4.56
N LEU A 166 7.08 4.08 -4.71
CA LEU A 166 7.79 2.86 -5.06
C LEU A 166 7.10 2.21 -6.26
N GLU A 167 7.53 2.63 -7.43
CA GLU A 167 6.93 2.25 -8.70
C GLU A 167 7.98 1.61 -9.61
N PRO A 168 7.62 0.64 -10.46
CA PRO A 168 8.56 0.08 -11.41
C PRO A 168 8.97 1.14 -12.44
N LEU A 169 10.26 1.22 -12.72
CA LEU A 169 10.80 2.00 -13.83
C LEU A 169 10.85 1.08 -15.07
N VAL A 170 10.20 1.50 -16.15
CA VAL A 170 10.15 0.75 -17.42
C VAL A 170 11.22 1.29 -18.37
#